data_8aafd0f91ab11aadade89efbb26a3701
#
_entry.id   8aafd0f91ab11aadade89efbb26a3701
#
_cell.length_a   1.000
_cell.length_b   1.000
_cell.length_c   1.000
_cell.angle_alpha   90.00
_cell.angle_beta   90.00
_cell.angle_gamma   90.00
#
_symmetry.space_group_name_H-M   'P 1'
#
loop_
_entity.id
_entity.type
_entity.pdbx_description
1 polymer ?
#
loop_
_entity_poly.entity_id
_entity_poly.type
_entity_poly.pdbx_seq_one_letter_code
_entity_poly.pdbx_strand_id
1 'polypeptide(L)'
;MEYKLLGESIQIKELNETIKQVAPTDISVLITGESGTGKEVAANAIYFYSKRNDKPYIKVNCGAIPEGIIESELFGHQKGAFTGAIETRPGYFEMADKGTIFLDEIGEMPLATQVKILRVLESGEFMKVGGNKNQRVDVRVIAATNRDLQKEVFNKNFREDLYFRLKSINLHIPPLRERKSDVKALFNSFVEGFCKKKMQT
;
A
#
# COMPACT_ATOMS: atom_id res chain seq x y z
N MET A 1 16.19 -0.07 -15.11
CA MET A 1 16.11 0.94 -14.00
C MET A 1 16.00 0.15 -12.70
N GLU A 2 16.90 0.35 -11.75
CA GLU A 2 16.84 -0.38 -10.46
C GLU A 2 15.84 0.32 -9.53
N TYR A 3 14.81 -0.40 -9.10
CA TYR A 3 13.84 0.12 -8.14
C TYR A 3 14.36 -0.13 -6.74
N LYS A 4 14.83 0.94 -6.06
CA LYS A 4 15.34 0.87 -4.68
C LYS A 4 15.19 2.19 -3.96
N LEU A 5 15.20 2.16 -2.64
CA LEU A 5 15.38 3.36 -1.83
C LEU A 5 16.79 3.90 -2.05
N LEU A 6 16.87 5.19 -2.35
CA LEU A 6 18.15 5.87 -2.55
C LEU A 6 18.76 6.23 -1.19
N GLY A 7 20.03 5.89 -1.00
CA GLY A 7 20.80 6.18 0.18
C GLY A 7 22.01 5.27 0.33
N GLU A 8 22.97 5.74 1.11
CA GLU A 8 24.20 5.03 1.46
C GLU A 8 24.25 4.63 2.94
N SER A 9 23.30 5.12 3.75
CA SER A 9 23.18 4.78 5.15
C SER A 9 22.95 3.26 5.34
N ILE A 10 23.41 2.74 6.48
CA ILE A 10 23.25 1.33 6.85
C ILE A 10 21.77 0.97 6.85
N GLN A 11 20.91 1.82 7.42
CA GLN A 11 19.48 1.61 7.51
C GLN A 11 18.84 1.41 6.12
N ILE A 12 19.20 2.24 5.12
CA ILE A 12 18.64 2.13 3.76
C ILE A 12 19.20 0.92 3.02
N LYS A 13 20.45 0.55 3.24
CA LYS A 13 21.02 -0.68 2.67
C LYS A 13 20.31 -1.93 3.21
N GLU A 14 20.12 -2.03 4.52
CA GLU A 14 19.42 -3.13 5.17
C GLU A 14 17.95 -3.21 4.71
N LEU A 15 17.26 -2.06 4.58
CA LEU A 15 15.90 -2.01 4.05
C LEU A 15 15.84 -2.52 2.61
N ASN A 16 16.77 -2.11 1.74
CA ASN A 16 16.83 -2.59 0.37
C ASN A 16 17.08 -4.11 0.28
N GLU A 17 17.94 -4.65 1.13
CA GLU A 17 18.16 -6.11 1.19
C GLU A 17 16.91 -6.84 1.72
N THR A 18 16.26 -6.32 2.74
CA THR A 18 15.00 -6.88 3.24
C THR A 18 13.91 -6.84 2.17
N ILE A 19 13.79 -5.74 1.40
CA ILE A 19 12.87 -5.62 0.28
C ILE A 19 13.12 -6.75 -0.74
N LYS A 20 14.37 -7.00 -1.12
CA LYS A 20 14.72 -8.07 -2.07
C LYS A 20 14.36 -9.47 -1.55
N GLN A 21 14.55 -9.71 -0.24
CA GLN A 21 14.22 -10.99 0.39
C GLN A 21 12.71 -11.24 0.47
N VAL A 22 11.94 -10.19 0.78
CA VAL A 22 10.49 -10.28 0.98
C VAL A 22 9.72 -10.22 -0.34
N ALA A 23 10.25 -9.52 -1.34
CA ALA A 23 9.57 -9.32 -2.62
C ALA A 23 9.09 -10.61 -3.31
N PRO A 24 9.87 -11.71 -3.37
CA PRO A 24 9.43 -12.95 -4.02
C PRO A 24 8.35 -13.74 -3.25
N THR A 25 7.98 -13.31 -2.04
CA THR A 25 6.94 -13.95 -1.22
C THR A 25 5.58 -13.30 -1.45
N ASP A 26 4.49 -13.99 -1.05
CA ASP A 26 3.13 -13.43 -1.06
C ASP A 26 2.71 -12.85 0.32
N ILE A 27 3.67 -12.73 1.25
CA ILE A 27 3.43 -12.22 2.60
C ILE A 27 3.05 -10.75 2.53
N SER A 28 2.08 -10.35 3.36
CA SER A 28 1.70 -8.94 3.54
C SER A 28 2.84 -8.13 4.15
N VAL A 29 3.04 -6.92 3.65
CA VAL A 29 4.10 -6.02 4.12
C VAL A 29 3.47 -4.72 4.59
N LEU A 30 3.80 -4.31 5.82
CA LEU A 30 3.45 -3.01 6.35
C LEU A 30 4.68 -2.10 6.28
N ILE A 31 4.56 -0.97 5.61
CA ILE A 31 5.61 0.04 5.48
C ILE A 31 5.24 1.22 6.38
N THR A 32 6.09 1.52 7.36
CA THR A 32 5.88 2.62 8.30
C THR A 32 6.96 3.71 8.12
N GLY A 33 6.59 4.94 8.40
CA GLY A 33 7.51 6.08 8.32
C GLY A 33 6.78 7.39 8.09
N GLU A 34 7.41 8.50 8.40
CA GLU A 34 6.84 9.84 8.22
C GLU A 34 6.46 10.12 6.75
N SER A 35 5.64 11.15 6.53
CA SER A 35 5.33 11.59 5.17
C SER A 35 6.62 11.99 4.43
N GLY A 36 6.71 11.62 3.15
CA GLY A 36 7.88 11.93 2.31
C GLY A 36 9.10 11.05 2.51
N THR A 37 9.08 10.02 3.39
CA THR A 37 10.25 9.14 3.62
C THR A 37 10.56 8.19 2.47
N GLY A 38 9.62 7.96 1.55
CA GLY A 38 9.79 7.06 0.39
C GLY A 38 9.00 5.76 0.51
N LYS A 39 7.91 5.70 1.29
CA LYS A 39 7.08 4.50 1.45
C LYS A 39 6.57 3.95 0.11
N GLU A 40 6.11 4.82 -0.80
CA GLU A 40 5.68 4.40 -2.13
C GLU A 40 6.84 3.85 -2.97
N VAL A 41 8.05 4.41 -2.84
CA VAL A 41 9.25 3.89 -3.54
C VAL A 41 9.57 2.46 -3.07
N ALA A 42 9.48 2.20 -1.75
CA ALA A 42 9.65 0.87 -1.20
C ALA A 42 8.58 -0.11 -1.69
N ALA A 43 7.30 0.31 -1.72
CA ALA A 43 6.20 -0.51 -2.25
C ALA A 43 6.41 -0.85 -3.73
N ASN A 44 6.83 0.12 -4.54
CA ASN A 44 7.17 -0.10 -5.96
C ASN A 44 8.34 -1.08 -6.12
N ALA A 45 9.36 -1.00 -5.25
CA ALA A 45 10.48 -1.93 -5.27
C ALA A 45 10.05 -3.36 -4.92
N ILE A 46 9.21 -3.53 -3.87
CA ILE A 46 8.64 -4.83 -3.50
C ILE A 46 7.86 -5.43 -4.68
N TYR A 47 6.99 -4.65 -5.33
CA TYR A 47 6.25 -5.13 -6.50
C TYR A 47 7.20 -5.52 -7.63
N PHE A 48 8.17 -4.67 -7.97
CA PHE A 48 9.10 -4.90 -9.09
C PHE A 48 9.91 -6.19 -8.94
N TYR A 49 10.40 -6.50 -7.72
CA TYR A 49 11.16 -7.72 -7.44
C TYR A 49 10.28 -8.92 -7.08
N SER A 50 8.95 -8.79 -7.12
CA SER A 50 8.01 -9.86 -6.79
C SER A 50 7.83 -10.85 -7.96
N LYS A 51 7.26 -12.02 -7.67
CA LYS A 51 6.80 -12.97 -8.69
C LYS A 51 5.55 -12.50 -9.45
N ARG A 52 4.96 -11.35 -9.03
CA ARG A 52 3.77 -10.74 -9.62
C ARG A 52 4.08 -9.45 -10.36
N ASN A 53 5.34 -9.20 -10.74
CA ASN A 53 5.77 -7.94 -11.38
C ASN A 53 5.22 -7.72 -12.81
N ASP A 54 4.64 -8.76 -13.42
CA ASP A 54 3.93 -8.75 -14.70
C ASP A 54 2.40 -8.73 -14.55
N LYS A 55 1.89 -8.73 -13.31
CA LYS A 55 0.47 -8.75 -12.96
C LYS A 55 -0.04 -7.35 -12.58
N PRO A 56 -1.37 -7.17 -12.45
CA PRO A 56 -1.92 -5.88 -12.05
C PRO A 56 -1.28 -5.33 -10.78
N TYR A 57 -0.96 -4.04 -10.79
CA TYR A 57 -0.51 -3.30 -9.62
C TYR A 57 -1.41 -2.10 -9.39
N ILE A 58 -2.30 -2.22 -8.43
CA ILE A 58 -3.28 -1.18 -8.11
C ILE A 58 -2.80 -0.40 -6.89
N LYS A 59 -2.71 0.92 -7.03
CA LYS A 59 -2.30 1.83 -5.95
C LYS A 59 -3.52 2.62 -5.48
N VAL A 60 -3.75 2.63 -4.18
CA VAL A 60 -4.88 3.32 -3.56
C VAL A 60 -4.35 4.15 -2.39
N ASN A 61 -4.59 5.46 -2.41
CA ASN A 61 -4.40 6.29 -1.23
C ASN A 61 -5.73 6.36 -0.46
N CYS A 62 -5.78 5.70 0.70
CA CYS A 62 -6.99 5.60 1.51
C CYS A 62 -7.40 6.94 2.12
N GLY A 63 -6.44 7.83 2.41
CA GLY A 63 -6.72 9.18 2.93
C GLY A 63 -7.28 10.14 1.88
N ALA A 64 -7.07 9.86 0.58
CA ALA A 64 -7.57 10.70 -0.50
C ALA A 64 -9.02 10.36 -0.91
N ILE A 65 -9.56 9.23 -0.46
CA ILE A 65 -10.92 8.79 -0.81
C ILE A 65 -11.87 9.16 0.35
N PRO A 66 -12.96 9.90 0.08
CA PRO A 66 -13.95 10.21 1.11
C PRO A 66 -14.53 8.95 1.75
N GLU A 67 -14.72 8.99 3.09
CA GLU A 67 -15.22 7.86 3.89
C GLU A 67 -16.51 7.24 3.31
N GLY A 68 -17.45 8.06 2.83
CA GLY A 68 -18.74 7.59 2.30
C GLY A 68 -18.65 6.76 1.01
N ILE A 69 -17.50 6.76 0.31
CA ILE A 69 -17.35 6.02 -0.96
C ILE A 69 -16.18 5.04 -0.96
N ILE A 70 -15.28 5.08 0.04
CA ILE A 70 -14.08 4.24 0.07
C ILE A 70 -14.41 2.75 -0.01
N GLU A 71 -15.51 2.32 0.62
CA GLU A 71 -15.94 0.92 0.59
C GLU A 71 -16.36 0.50 -0.82
N SER A 72 -17.12 1.35 -1.53
CA SER A 72 -17.53 1.07 -2.91
C SER A 72 -16.38 1.13 -3.92
N GLU A 73 -15.37 1.96 -3.68
CA GLU A 73 -14.15 1.99 -4.51
C GLU A 73 -13.29 0.73 -4.31
N LEU A 74 -13.09 0.30 -3.07
CA LEU A 74 -12.28 -0.87 -2.76
C LEU A 74 -12.93 -2.18 -3.20
N PHE A 75 -14.20 -2.38 -2.89
CA PHE A 75 -14.91 -3.67 -3.06
C PHE A 75 -15.90 -3.68 -4.22
N GLY A 76 -16.13 -2.53 -4.87
CA GLY A 76 -17.15 -2.39 -5.89
C GLY A 76 -18.57 -2.33 -5.33
N HIS A 77 -19.51 -2.05 -6.18
CA HIS A 77 -20.92 -1.99 -5.81
C HIS A 77 -21.83 -2.62 -6.87
N GLN A 78 -23.01 -3.04 -6.44
CA GLN A 78 -24.08 -3.46 -7.35
C GLN A 78 -24.96 -2.28 -7.73
N LYS A 79 -25.60 -2.39 -8.88
CA LYS A 79 -26.66 -1.46 -9.30
C LYS A 79 -27.71 -1.35 -8.20
N GLY A 80 -28.06 -0.11 -7.81
CA GLY A 80 -29.03 0.18 -6.77
C GLY A 80 -28.53 0.10 -5.33
N ALA A 81 -27.21 -0.11 -5.11
CA ALA A 81 -26.62 -0.20 -3.78
C ALA A 81 -26.74 1.10 -2.95
N PHE A 82 -26.77 2.25 -3.63
CA PHE A 82 -26.95 3.58 -3.04
C PHE A 82 -27.50 4.55 -4.10
N THR A 83 -27.95 5.73 -3.66
CA THR A 83 -28.43 6.78 -4.58
C THR A 83 -27.32 7.17 -5.56
N GLY A 84 -27.55 6.94 -6.86
CA GLY A 84 -26.56 7.16 -7.93
C GLY A 84 -25.81 5.92 -8.39
N ALA A 85 -26.02 4.75 -7.78
CA ALA A 85 -25.48 3.48 -8.28
C ALA A 85 -26.29 2.95 -9.50
N ILE A 86 -26.09 3.59 -10.65
CA ILE A 86 -26.85 3.32 -11.90
C ILE A 86 -26.44 1.97 -12.50
N GLU A 87 -25.21 1.55 -12.33
CA GLU A 87 -24.62 0.31 -12.85
C GLU A 87 -23.80 -0.42 -11.78
N THR A 88 -23.52 -1.71 -12.04
CA THR A 88 -22.59 -2.48 -11.20
C THR A 88 -21.15 -2.16 -11.61
N ARG A 89 -20.29 -1.84 -10.63
CA ARG A 89 -18.86 -1.56 -10.88
C ARG A 89 -17.94 -2.49 -10.11
N PRO A 90 -16.81 -2.89 -10.72
CA PRO A 90 -15.75 -3.59 -9.99
C PRO A 90 -15.05 -2.64 -9.03
N GLY A 91 -14.54 -3.19 -7.92
CA GLY A 91 -13.68 -2.47 -6.98
C GLY A 91 -12.20 -2.73 -7.24
N TYR A 92 -11.35 -1.98 -6.52
CA TYR A 92 -9.88 -2.10 -6.68
C TYR A 92 -9.36 -3.51 -6.34
N PHE A 93 -9.99 -4.25 -5.42
CA PHE A 93 -9.59 -5.64 -5.15
C PHE A 93 -9.87 -6.58 -6.32
N GLU A 94 -10.98 -6.39 -7.05
CA GLU A 94 -11.24 -7.16 -8.28
C GLU A 94 -10.25 -6.81 -9.38
N MET A 95 -9.92 -5.51 -9.53
CA MET A 95 -8.95 -5.05 -10.52
C MET A 95 -7.52 -5.53 -10.21
N ALA A 96 -7.22 -5.78 -8.92
CA ALA A 96 -5.92 -6.28 -8.47
C ALA A 96 -5.84 -7.82 -8.47
N ASP A 97 -6.88 -8.53 -8.90
CA ASP A 97 -6.89 -10.01 -8.86
C ASP A 97 -5.69 -10.61 -9.59
N LYS A 98 -5.08 -11.63 -8.99
CA LYS A 98 -3.80 -12.27 -9.37
C LYS A 98 -2.57 -11.35 -9.27
N GLY A 99 -2.74 -10.11 -8.84
CA GLY A 99 -1.70 -9.09 -8.78
C GLY A 99 -1.39 -8.62 -7.36
N THR A 100 -1.14 -7.32 -7.24
CA THR A 100 -0.77 -6.67 -5.97
C THR A 100 -1.59 -5.39 -5.79
N ILE A 101 -2.09 -5.16 -4.58
CA ILE A 101 -2.67 -3.89 -4.18
C ILE A 101 -1.74 -3.18 -3.19
N PHE A 102 -1.50 -1.90 -3.41
CA PHE A 102 -0.80 -1.03 -2.48
C PHE A 102 -1.79 -0.07 -1.84
N LEU A 103 -1.98 -0.18 -0.54
CA LEU A 103 -2.87 0.64 0.27
C LEU A 103 -2.04 1.66 1.05
N ASP A 104 -1.93 2.87 0.52
CA ASP A 104 -1.25 3.97 1.22
C ASP A 104 -2.20 4.63 2.23
N GLU A 105 -1.63 5.17 3.30
CA GLU A 105 -2.38 5.81 4.39
C GLU A 105 -3.46 4.88 5.00
N ILE A 106 -3.12 3.59 5.19
CA ILE A 106 -4.07 2.58 5.72
C ILE A 106 -4.64 2.97 7.09
N GLY A 107 -3.93 3.77 7.87
CA GLY A 107 -4.38 4.29 9.17
C GLY A 107 -5.54 5.28 9.10
N GLU A 108 -5.89 5.79 7.90
CA GLU A 108 -7.04 6.67 7.68
C GLU A 108 -8.34 5.89 7.37
N MET A 109 -8.25 4.57 7.27
CA MET A 109 -9.38 3.73 6.85
C MET A 109 -10.45 3.61 7.92
N PRO A 110 -11.75 3.81 7.59
CA PRO A 110 -12.85 3.64 8.53
C PRO A 110 -12.94 2.21 9.08
N LEU A 111 -13.32 2.06 10.35
CA LEU A 111 -13.42 0.76 11.02
C LEU A 111 -14.30 -0.26 10.27
N ALA A 112 -15.41 0.17 9.68
CA ALA A 112 -16.29 -0.69 8.88
C ALA A 112 -15.55 -1.30 7.68
N THR A 113 -14.72 -0.49 7.00
CA THR A 113 -13.92 -0.92 5.85
C THR A 113 -12.79 -1.85 6.29
N GLN A 114 -12.17 -1.60 7.46
CA GLN A 114 -11.12 -2.45 8.02
C GLN A 114 -11.58 -3.91 8.21
N VAL A 115 -12.86 -4.13 8.61
CA VAL A 115 -13.44 -5.48 8.74
C VAL A 115 -13.43 -6.24 7.41
N LYS A 116 -13.74 -5.56 6.30
CA LYS A 116 -13.74 -6.18 4.98
C LYS A 116 -12.32 -6.46 4.47
N ILE A 117 -11.37 -5.54 4.73
CA ILE A 117 -9.95 -5.76 4.41
C ILE A 117 -9.42 -7.00 5.14
N LEU A 118 -9.75 -7.17 6.41
CA LEU A 118 -9.33 -8.34 7.18
C LEU A 118 -9.81 -9.64 6.52
N ARG A 119 -11.06 -9.71 6.08
CA ARG A 119 -11.60 -10.89 5.37
C ARG A 119 -10.83 -11.19 4.08
N VAL A 120 -10.50 -10.15 3.30
CA VAL A 120 -9.67 -10.34 2.09
C VAL A 120 -8.30 -10.90 2.46
N LEU A 121 -7.65 -10.39 3.51
CA LEU A 121 -6.35 -10.88 3.96
C LEU A 121 -6.36 -12.32 4.51
N GLU A 122 -7.49 -12.76 5.06
CA GLU A 122 -7.63 -14.10 5.66
C GLU A 122 -8.06 -15.17 4.65
N SER A 123 -9.12 -14.87 3.88
CA SER A 123 -9.76 -15.86 3.00
C SER A 123 -9.72 -15.50 1.51
N GLY A 124 -9.29 -14.29 1.17
CA GLY A 124 -9.38 -13.76 -0.19
C GLY A 124 -10.82 -13.43 -0.60
N GLU A 125 -11.76 -13.32 0.35
CA GLU A 125 -13.18 -13.16 0.05
C GLU A 125 -13.73 -11.81 0.53
N PHE A 126 -14.65 -11.26 -0.24
CA PHE A 126 -15.42 -10.07 0.11
C PHE A 126 -16.76 -10.04 -0.62
N MET A 127 -17.64 -9.12 -0.22
CA MET A 127 -18.89 -8.82 -0.93
C MET A 127 -18.89 -7.39 -1.42
N LYS A 128 -19.46 -7.17 -2.61
CA LYS A 128 -19.73 -5.82 -3.13
C LYS A 128 -20.72 -5.09 -2.23
N VAL A 129 -20.66 -3.76 -2.25
CA VAL A 129 -21.68 -2.94 -1.58
C VAL A 129 -23.05 -3.20 -2.23
N GLY A 130 -24.08 -3.49 -1.42
CA GLY A 130 -25.41 -3.90 -1.88
C GLY A 130 -25.49 -5.29 -2.51
N GLY A 131 -24.40 -6.06 -2.47
CA GLY A 131 -24.35 -7.43 -3.00
C GLY A 131 -24.54 -8.49 -1.91
N ASN A 132 -24.94 -9.69 -2.34
CA ASN A 132 -25.10 -10.88 -1.48
C ASN A 132 -24.22 -12.07 -1.91
N LYS A 133 -23.38 -11.89 -2.94
CA LYS A 133 -22.47 -12.93 -3.44
C LYS A 133 -21.05 -12.68 -2.94
N ASN A 134 -20.42 -13.72 -2.37
CA ASN A 134 -18.99 -13.69 -2.11
C ASN A 134 -18.23 -13.63 -3.44
N GLN A 135 -17.29 -12.69 -3.52
CA GLN A 135 -16.26 -12.61 -4.55
C GLN A 135 -14.99 -13.18 -3.96
N ARG A 136 -14.20 -13.88 -4.77
CA ARG A 136 -12.91 -14.40 -4.35
C ARG A 136 -11.81 -13.84 -5.22
N VAL A 137 -10.73 -13.39 -4.59
CA VAL A 137 -9.55 -12.81 -5.25
C VAL A 137 -8.29 -13.37 -4.63
N ASP A 138 -7.24 -13.38 -5.42
CA ASP A 138 -5.89 -13.74 -5.00
C ASP A 138 -5.00 -12.50 -5.16
N VAL A 139 -4.92 -11.68 -4.11
CA VAL A 139 -4.24 -10.38 -4.15
C VAL A 139 -3.18 -10.30 -3.06
N ARG A 140 -1.96 -9.98 -3.44
CA ARG A 140 -0.92 -9.61 -2.48
C ARG A 140 -1.18 -8.18 -1.99
N VAL A 141 -1.14 -7.98 -0.66
CA VAL A 141 -1.37 -6.68 -0.04
C VAL A 141 -0.05 -6.09 0.48
N ILE A 142 0.24 -4.86 0.07
CA ILE A 142 1.27 -4.00 0.64
C ILE A 142 0.54 -2.80 1.24
N ALA A 143 0.76 -2.50 2.51
CA ALA A 143 0.14 -1.37 3.18
C ALA A 143 1.20 -0.36 3.64
N ALA A 144 0.86 0.93 3.64
CA ALA A 144 1.74 1.96 4.18
C ALA A 144 0.97 2.93 5.08
N THR A 145 1.67 3.49 6.06
CA THR A 145 1.12 4.51 6.96
C THR A 145 2.21 5.39 7.56
N ASN A 146 1.85 6.63 7.88
CA ASN A 146 2.63 7.54 8.72
C ASN A 146 2.14 7.57 10.17
N ARG A 147 1.00 6.93 10.46
CA ARG A 147 0.44 6.83 11.82
C ARG A 147 1.09 5.72 12.62
N ASP A 148 1.15 5.89 13.93
CA ASP A 148 1.47 4.83 14.88
C ASP A 148 0.24 3.94 15.08
N LEU A 149 0.14 2.85 14.30
CA LEU A 149 -1.03 1.96 14.37
C LEU A 149 -1.21 1.31 15.74
N GLN A 150 -0.17 1.16 16.56
CA GLN A 150 -0.32 0.65 17.93
C GLN A 150 -1.12 1.62 18.79
N LYS A 151 -0.86 2.93 18.66
CA LYS A 151 -1.66 3.96 19.31
C LYS A 151 -3.08 4.01 18.78
N GLU A 152 -3.24 3.86 17.44
CA GLU A 152 -4.59 3.82 16.84
C GLU A 152 -5.39 2.60 17.31
N VAL A 153 -4.76 1.44 17.53
CA VAL A 153 -5.39 0.26 18.15
C VAL A 153 -5.81 0.56 19.60
N PHE A 154 -4.91 1.16 20.38
CA PHE A 154 -5.22 1.55 21.76
C PHE A 154 -6.40 2.53 21.84
N ASN A 155 -6.46 3.49 20.90
CA ASN A 155 -7.53 4.48 20.79
C ASN A 155 -8.81 3.93 20.13
N LYS A 156 -8.85 2.63 19.75
CA LYS A 156 -9.95 1.96 19.06
C LYS A 156 -10.31 2.57 17.69
N ASN A 157 -9.37 3.25 17.04
CA ASN A 157 -9.48 3.77 15.67
C ASN A 157 -9.00 2.77 14.63
N PHE A 158 -8.22 1.77 15.06
CA PHE A 158 -7.74 0.70 14.21
C PHE A 158 -7.95 -0.66 14.88
N ARG A 159 -8.33 -1.69 14.12
CA ARG A 159 -8.56 -3.02 14.65
C ARG A 159 -7.24 -3.74 14.93
N GLU A 160 -7.16 -4.37 16.07
CA GLU A 160 -5.99 -5.13 16.50
C GLU A 160 -5.70 -6.33 15.60
N ASP A 161 -6.74 -7.08 15.22
CA ASP A 161 -6.64 -8.25 14.32
C ASP A 161 -6.09 -7.86 12.94
N LEU A 162 -6.57 -6.77 12.36
CA LEU A 162 -6.06 -6.24 11.10
C LEU A 162 -4.61 -5.78 11.23
N TYR A 163 -4.26 -5.09 12.31
CA TYR A 163 -2.90 -4.66 12.56
C TYR A 163 -1.90 -5.81 12.54
N PHE A 164 -2.18 -6.89 13.28
CA PHE A 164 -1.30 -8.05 13.30
C PHE A 164 -1.25 -8.77 11.94
N ARG A 165 -2.35 -8.83 11.22
CA ARG A 165 -2.39 -9.44 9.89
C ARG A 165 -1.58 -8.67 8.85
N LEU A 166 -1.63 -7.32 8.88
CA LEU A 166 -0.81 -6.45 8.01
C LEU A 166 0.66 -6.48 8.39
N LYS A 167 1.00 -6.51 9.69
CA LYS A 167 2.36 -6.47 10.22
C LYS A 167 3.10 -7.81 10.15
N SER A 168 2.75 -8.68 9.19
CA SER A 168 3.50 -9.93 8.98
C SER A 168 4.99 -9.66 8.72
N ILE A 169 5.27 -8.66 7.91
CA ILE A 169 6.61 -8.03 7.78
C ILE A 169 6.43 -6.53 7.98
N ASN A 170 7.26 -5.93 8.83
CA ASN A 170 7.26 -4.48 9.04
C ASN A 170 8.55 -3.85 8.51
N LEU A 171 8.43 -2.91 7.59
CA LEU A 171 9.52 -2.11 7.05
C LEU A 171 9.38 -0.68 7.58
N HIS A 172 10.28 -0.26 8.47
CA HIS A 172 10.29 1.12 8.97
C HIS A 172 11.32 1.96 8.21
N ILE A 173 10.84 3.03 7.53
CA ILE A 173 11.72 3.94 6.79
C ILE A 173 11.99 5.17 7.67
N PRO A 174 13.24 5.36 8.15
CA PRO A 174 13.59 6.48 9.00
C PRO A 174 13.50 7.81 8.24
N PRO A 175 13.13 8.91 8.90
CA PRO A 175 13.12 10.24 8.30
C PRO A 175 14.54 10.68 7.93
N LEU A 176 14.66 11.61 6.97
CA LEU A 176 15.95 12.01 6.40
C LEU A 176 16.92 12.61 7.47
N ARG A 177 16.38 13.24 8.51
CA ARG A 177 17.17 13.76 9.64
C ARG A 177 17.94 12.69 10.41
N GLU A 178 17.49 11.43 10.36
CA GLU A 178 18.14 10.27 11.02
C GLU A 178 19.11 9.53 10.09
N ARG A 179 19.12 9.89 8.78
CA ARG A 179 19.99 9.33 7.75
C ARG A 179 20.67 10.44 6.94
N LYS A 180 21.33 11.38 7.62
CA LYS A 180 21.94 12.58 7.02
C LYS A 180 22.98 12.25 5.94
N SER A 181 23.65 11.11 6.01
CA SER A 181 24.55 10.62 4.95
C SER A 181 23.89 10.45 3.60
N ASP A 182 22.56 10.25 3.54
CA ASP A 182 21.83 10.04 2.31
C ASP A 182 21.46 11.33 1.58
N VAL A 183 21.59 12.50 2.24
CA VAL A 183 21.22 13.81 1.66
C VAL A 183 21.96 14.07 0.36
N LYS A 184 23.29 13.79 0.32
CA LYS A 184 24.11 14.02 -0.88
C LYS A 184 23.68 13.11 -2.04
N ALA A 185 23.42 11.83 -1.78
CA ALA A 185 22.99 10.87 -2.77
C ALA A 185 21.62 11.24 -3.36
N LEU A 186 20.67 11.64 -2.49
CA LEU A 186 19.34 12.11 -2.91
C LEU A 186 19.44 13.39 -3.75
N PHE A 187 20.21 14.39 -3.29
CA PHE A 187 20.41 15.63 -4.03
C PHE A 187 20.96 15.38 -5.44
N ASN A 188 22.02 14.60 -5.54
CA ASN A 188 22.62 14.27 -6.84
C ASN A 188 21.62 13.58 -7.78
N SER A 189 20.84 12.62 -7.27
CA SER A 189 19.84 11.92 -8.06
C SER A 189 18.73 12.86 -8.58
N PHE A 190 18.28 13.81 -7.75
CA PHE A 190 17.28 14.80 -8.18
C PHE A 190 17.85 15.76 -9.22
N VAL A 191 19.09 16.23 -9.07
CA VAL A 191 19.75 17.10 -10.04
C VAL A 191 19.92 16.38 -11.38
N GLU A 192 20.42 15.15 -11.38
CA GLU A 192 20.55 14.34 -12.60
C GLU A 192 19.20 14.12 -13.29
N GLY A 193 18.15 13.80 -12.52
CA GLY A 193 16.81 13.62 -13.05
C GLY A 193 16.26 14.90 -13.69
N PHE A 194 16.51 16.05 -13.08
CA PHE A 194 16.11 17.35 -13.60
C PHE A 194 16.88 17.70 -14.89
N CYS A 195 18.19 17.53 -14.91
CA CYS A 195 19.03 17.79 -16.08
C CYS A 195 18.63 16.94 -17.28
N LYS A 196 18.36 15.63 -17.08
CA LYS A 196 17.90 14.71 -18.14
C LYS A 196 16.56 15.15 -18.75
N LYS A 197 15.60 15.62 -17.92
CA LYS A 197 14.32 16.13 -18.43
C LYS A 197 14.48 17.39 -19.27
N LYS A 198 15.39 18.30 -18.87
CA LYS A 198 15.63 19.55 -19.59
C LYS A 198 16.37 19.39 -20.92
N MET A 199 17.15 18.30 -21.10
CA MET A 199 17.85 18.01 -22.35
C MET A 199 16.99 17.24 -23.38
N GLN A 200 15.77 16.84 -23.00
CA GLN A 200 14.81 16.17 -23.89
C GLN A 200 13.68 17.10 -24.38
N THR A 201 13.69 18.36 -23.94
CA THR A 201 12.82 19.46 -24.41
C THR A 201 13.60 20.41 -25.30
#